data_f54d0b8706e622d998729c4c1190bbcf
#
_entry.id   f54d0b8706e622d998729c4c1190bbcf
#
_cell.length_a   1.000
_cell.length_b   1.000
_cell.length_c   1.000
_cell.angle_alpha   90.00
_cell.angle_beta   90.00
_cell.angle_gamma   90.00
#
_symmetry.space_group_name_H-M   'P 1'
#
loop_
_entity.id
_entity.type
_entity.pdbx_description
1 polymer ?
#
loop_
_entity_poly.entity_id
_entity_poly.type
_entity_poly.pdbx_seq_one_letter_code
_entity_poly.pdbx_strand_id
1 'polypeptide(L)'
;MNDAPSTVGMIIFMTALGLLPFIIVTMTAFLKISVVMFIIRNAIGLQQTPPTLVLYSIALILTVFVSLPLMEDISNRLSARPLDVSSLDKLQASANVVKEPVKAHLMRYAKPGEREFFLSATARIWPPATRANVKDDDFIILLPAFVSSELTRAFEIGFLLFLPFLVIDIIVSNILMAMGMMMVSPTLISLPLKLFLFVAVDGWSRLMHGLILSYG
;
A
#
# COMPACT_ATOMS: atom_id res chain seq x y z
N MET A 1 30.62 -31.34 9.65
CA MET A 1 30.88 -31.01 8.25
C MET A 1 30.34 -29.61 8.07
N ASN A 2 31.18 -28.67 7.64
CA ASN A 2 30.85 -27.25 7.60
C ASN A 2 29.89 -26.98 6.42
N ASP A 3 28.62 -26.85 6.70
CA ASP A 3 27.64 -26.28 5.75
C ASP A 3 27.79 -24.76 5.69
N ALA A 4 28.96 -24.30 5.22
CA ALA A 4 29.14 -22.89 4.94
C ALA A 4 28.21 -22.54 3.75
N PRO A 5 27.38 -21.47 3.87
CA PRO A 5 26.52 -21.07 2.77
C PRO A 5 27.37 -20.77 1.53
N SER A 6 26.91 -21.22 0.36
CA SER A 6 27.61 -20.94 -0.87
C SER A 6 27.72 -19.42 -1.08
N THR A 7 28.86 -18.95 -1.59
CA THR A 7 29.07 -17.51 -1.86
C THR A 7 27.94 -16.93 -2.73
N VAL A 8 27.46 -17.71 -3.69
CA VAL A 8 26.31 -17.35 -4.54
C VAL A 8 25.01 -17.25 -3.72
N GLY A 9 24.77 -18.18 -2.81
CA GLY A 9 23.60 -18.13 -1.91
C GLY A 9 23.60 -16.90 -1.02
N MET A 10 24.76 -16.53 -0.47
CA MET A 10 24.91 -15.28 0.32
C MET A 10 24.62 -14.02 -0.52
N ILE A 11 25.13 -13.95 -1.75
CA ILE A 11 24.90 -12.81 -2.64
C ILE A 11 23.40 -12.69 -2.95
N ILE A 12 22.73 -13.79 -3.29
CA ILE A 12 21.29 -13.80 -3.58
C ILE A 12 20.50 -13.38 -2.33
N PHE A 13 20.84 -13.90 -1.15
CA PHE A 13 20.18 -13.53 0.10
C PHE A 13 20.34 -12.04 0.43
N MET A 14 21.56 -11.48 0.29
CA MET A 14 21.81 -10.05 0.50
C MET A 14 21.05 -9.18 -0.51
N THR A 15 20.97 -9.60 -1.77
CA THR A 15 20.20 -8.91 -2.80
C THR A 15 18.70 -8.94 -2.48
N ALA A 16 18.17 -10.08 -2.05
CA ALA A 16 16.77 -10.22 -1.63
C ALA A 16 16.46 -9.32 -0.41
N LEU A 17 17.38 -9.24 0.55
CA LEU A 17 17.25 -8.35 1.71
C LEU A 17 17.23 -6.87 1.29
N GLY A 18 18.04 -6.48 0.32
CA GLY A 18 18.04 -5.13 -0.25
C GLY A 18 16.74 -4.75 -0.96
N LEU A 19 16.01 -5.74 -1.50
CA LEU A 19 14.70 -5.53 -2.14
C LEU A 19 13.52 -5.52 -1.14
N LEU A 20 13.76 -5.84 0.13
CA LEU A 20 12.70 -5.93 1.15
C LEU A 20 11.85 -4.65 1.27
N PRO A 21 12.42 -3.42 1.30
CA PRO A 21 11.62 -2.20 1.36
C PRO A 21 10.68 -2.05 0.16
N PHE A 22 11.14 -2.42 -1.04
CA PHE A 22 10.33 -2.40 -2.25
C PHE A 22 9.17 -3.40 -2.16
N ILE A 23 9.43 -4.61 -1.67
CA ILE A 23 8.44 -5.66 -1.45
C ILE A 23 7.37 -5.19 -0.45
N ILE A 24 7.77 -4.58 0.67
CA ILE A 24 6.85 -4.05 1.67
C ILE A 24 5.92 -3.01 1.03
N VAL A 25 6.46 -2.05 0.28
CA VAL A 25 5.65 -0.99 -0.33
C VAL A 25 4.70 -1.53 -1.39
N THR A 26 5.14 -2.49 -2.22
CA THR A 26 4.38 -2.93 -3.41
C THR A 26 3.47 -4.13 -3.17
N MET A 27 3.69 -4.93 -2.12
CA MET A 27 2.95 -6.17 -1.88
C MET A 27 2.10 -6.16 -0.60
N THR A 28 2.06 -5.04 0.12
CA THR A 28 1.34 -4.98 1.40
C THR A 28 0.35 -3.82 1.45
N ALA A 29 -0.37 -3.71 2.57
CA ALA A 29 -1.31 -2.64 2.87
C ALA A 29 -0.67 -1.23 2.90
N PHE A 30 0.66 -1.13 2.97
CA PHE A 30 1.40 0.11 3.14
C PHE A 30 1.05 1.17 2.09
N LEU A 31 0.91 0.74 0.82
CA LEU A 31 0.60 1.64 -0.29
C LEU A 31 -0.71 2.39 -0.07
N LYS A 32 -1.81 1.67 0.16
CA LYS A 32 -3.13 2.27 0.37
C LYS A 32 -3.15 3.15 1.62
N ILE A 33 -2.64 2.64 2.73
CA ILE A 33 -2.65 3.35 4.01
C ILE A 33 -1.86 4.66 3.91
N SER A 34 -0.65 4.63 3.38
CA SER A 34 0.19 5.83 3.24
C SER A 34 -0.44 6.87 2.32
N VAL A 35 -0.98 6.46 1.17
CA VAL A 35 -1.63 7.39 0.21
C VAL A 35 -2.84 8.06 0.85
N VAL A 36 -3.72 7.31 1.53
CA VAL A 36 -4.89 7.90 2.21
C VAL A 36 -4.46 8.88 3.29
N MET A 37 -3.44 8.55 4.10
CA MET A 37 -2.94 9.46 5.13
C MET A 37 -2.38 10.77 4.55
N PHE A 38 -1.69 10.71 3.40
CA PHE A 38 -1.23 11.91 2.71
C PHE A 38 -2.38 12.75 2.14
N ILE A 39 -3.40 12.11 1.58
CA ILE A 39 -4.58 12.83 1.09
C ILE A 39 -5.26 13.57 2.24
N ILE A 40 -5.46 12.92 3.40
CA ILE A 40 -6.08 13.55 4.57
C ILE A 40 -5.25 14.71 5.11
N ARG A 41 -3.93 14.56 5.25
CA ARG A 41 -3.05 15.67 5.66
C ARG A 41 -3.24 16.90 4.76
N ASN A 42 -3.28 16.68 3.45
CA ASN A 42 -3.46 17.74 2.47
C ASN A 42 -4.89 18.31 2.52
N ALA A 43 -5.91 17.47 2.73
CA ALA A 43 -7.31 17.89 2.85
C ALA A 43 -7.54 18.88 4.00
N ILE A 44 -6.92 18.62 5.17
CA ILE A 44 -6.99 19.49 6.33
C ILE A 44 -6.26 20.83 6.08
N GLY A 45 -5.35 20.88 5.08
CA GLY A 45 -4.57 22.07 4.76
C GLY A 45 -3.22 22.14 5.48
N LEU A 46 -2.79 21.06 6.11
CA LEU A 46 -1.50 20.98 6.79
C LEU A 46 -0.40 20.56 5.81
N GLN A 47 0.50 21.48 5.45
CA GLN A 47 1.54 21.20 4.45
C GLN A 47 2.64 20.27 4.97
N GLN A 48 3.00 20.35 6.26
CA GLN A 48 4.15 19.62 6.82
C GLN A 48 3.86 18.92 8.17
N THR A 49 2.68 19.09 8.74
CA THR A 49 2.30 18.52 10.03
C THR A 49 1.11 17.56 9.86
N PRO A 50 1.16 16.30 10.30
CA PRO A 50 2.34 15.60 10.87
C PRO A 50 3.48 15.43 9.85
N PRO A 51 4.75 15.35 10.31
CA PRO A 51 5.87 15.07 9.44
C PRO A 51 5.68 13.77 8.63
N THR A 52 6.18 13.74 7.41
CA THR A 52 6.05 12.58 6.50
C THR A 52 6.54 11.28 7.15
N LEU A 53 7.64 11.34 7.92
CA LEU A 53 8.16 10.18 8.65
C LEU A 53 7.14 9.61 9.65
N VAL A 54 6.39 10.47 10.35
CA VAL A 54 5.35 10.04 11.30
C VAL A 54 4.22 9.32 10.55
N LEU A 55 3.77 9.84 9.41
CA LEU A 55 2.74 9.18 8.60
C LEU A 55 3.21 7.83 8.07
N TYR A 56 4.45 7.72 7.61
CA TYR A 56 5.02 6.44 7.21
C TYR A 56 5.14 5.44 8.37
N SER A 57 5.53 5.93 9.56
CA SER A 57 5.60 5.08 10.75
C SER A 57 4.23 4.51 11.13
N ILE A 58 3.18 5.35 11.11
CA ILE A 58 1.82 4.90 11.37
C ILE A 58 1.38 3.91 10.27
N ALA A 59 1.61 4.23 8.99
CA ALA A 59 1.27 3.34 7.89
C ALA A 59 1.98 1.98 8.02
N LEU A 60 3.24 1.97 8.44
CA LEU A 60 3.98 0.73 8.66
C LEU A 60 3.40 -0.10 9.81
N ILE A 61 3.09 0.54 10.95
CA ILE A 61 2.48 -0.13 12.11
C ILE A 61 1.14 -0.77 11.72
N LEU A 62 0.27 -0.02 11.03
CA LEU A 62 -1.02 -0.54 10.58
C LEU A 62 -0.84 -1.65 9.53
N THR A 63 0.17 -1.54 8.67
CA THR A 63 0.52 -2.58 7.69
C THR A 63 0.92 -3.88 8.38
N VAL A 64 1.78 -3.82 9.40
CA VAL A 64 2.18 -4.99 10.18
C VAL A 64 0.95 -5.63 10.84
N PHE A 65 0.07 -4.83 11.44
CA PHE A 65 -1.16 -5.30 12.05
C PHE A 65 -2.07 -6.04 11.06
N VAL A 66 -2.30 -5.45 9.88
CA VAL A 66 -3.13 -6.06 8.82
C VAL A 66 -2.49 -7.31 8.21
N SER A 67 -1.16 -7.33 8.12
CA SER A 67 -0.41 -8.43 7.50
C SER A 67 -0.06 -9.56 8.48
N LEU A 68 -0.44 -9.45 9.75
CA LEU A 68 -0.09 -10.45 10.78
C LEU A 68 -0.52 -11.88 10.38
N PRO A 69 -1.75 -12.14 9.88
CA PRO A 69 -2.14 -13.49 9.47
C PRO A 69 -1.28 -14.06 8.33
N LEU A 70 -0.85 -13.20 7.38
CA LEU A 70 0.07 -13.60 6.31
C LEU A 70 1.45 -13.96 6.89
N MET A 71 1.95 -13.15 7.82
CA MET A 71 3.24 -13.39 8.48
C MET A 71 3.23 -14.69 9.30
N GLU A 72 2.14 -14.98 9.98
CA GLU A 72 1.95 -16.24 10.74
C GLU A 72 1.93 -17.45 9.78
N ASP A 73 1.20 -17.40 8.67
CA ASP A 73 1.19 -18.49 7.68
C ASP A 73 2.59 -18.74 7.12
N ILE A 74 3.30 -17.67 6.73
CA ILE A 74 4.69 -17.79 6.25
C ILE A 74 5.60 -18.37 7.33
N SER A 75 5.51 -17.90 8.58
CA SER A 75 6.31 -18.38 9.71
C SER A 75 6.09 -19.86 9.98
N ASN A 76 4.82 -20.31 9.99
CA ASN A 76 4.46 -21.71 10.20
C ASN A 76 5.01 -22.61 9.09
N ARG A 77 4.93 -22.18 7.85
CA ARG A 77 5.48 -22.91 6.70
C ARG A 77 7.00 -22.99 6.74
N LEU A 78 7.67 -21.90 7.12
CA LEU A 78 9.13 -21.87 7.28
C LEU A 78 9.59 -22.71 8.48
N SER A 79 8.81 -22.79 9.56
CA SER A 79 9.10 -23.67 10.70
C SER A 79 9.00 -25.16 10.31
N ALA A 80 8.05 -25.49 9.43
CA ALA A 80 7.91 -26.85 8.91
C ALA A 80 8.98 -27.20 7.84
N ARG A 81 9.47 -26.21 7.10
CA ARG A 81 10.52 -26.33 6.06
C ARG A 81 11.47 -25.14 6.15
N PRO A 82 12.53 -25.23 6.98
CA PRO A 82 13.49 -24.16 7.18
C PRO A 82 14.16 -23.72 5.86
N LEU A 83 14.48 -22.42 5.78
CA LEU A 83 15.23 -21.87 4.65
C LEU A 83 16.60 -22.55 4.55
N ASP A 84 16.85 -23.23 3.44
CA ASP A 84 18.13 -23.85 3.15
C ASP A 84 18.79 -23.09 1.96
N VAL A 85 19.82 -22.32 2.27
CA VAL A 85 20.59 -21.52 1.30
C VAL A 85 21.88 -22.24 0.85
N SER A 86 22.04 -23.51 1.17
CA SER A 86 23.26 -24.27 0.87
C SER A 86 23.42 -24.61 -0.62
N SER A 87 22.30 -24.63 -1.39
CA SER A 87 22.31 -24.84 -2.84
C SER A 87 21.20 -24.04 -3.54
N LEU A 88 21.36 -23.79 -4.85
CA LEU A 88 20.37 -23.06 -5.66
C LEU A 88 19.01 -23.78 -5.68
N ASP A 89 19.00 -25.11 -5.78
CA ASP A 89 17.77 -25.90 -5.81
C ASP A 89 17.00 -25.82 -4.49
N LYS A 90 17.71 -25.85 -3.36
CA LYS A 90 17.14 -25.71 -2.03
C LYS A 90 16.64 -24.28 -1.79
N LEU A 91 17.33 -23.27 -2.30
CA LEU A 91 16.91 -21.90 -2.25
C LEU A 91 15.60 -21.68 -3.04
N GLN A 92 15.47 -22.27 -4.23
CA GLN A 92 14.23 -22.24 -5.00
C GLN A 92 13.08 -22.95 -4.28
N ALA A 93 13.33 -24.11 -3.68
CA ALA A 93 12.34 -24.82 -2.87
C ALA A 93 11.88 -23.98 -1.68
N SER A 94 12.79 -23.31 -1.00
CA SER A 94 12.49 -22.38 0.11
C SER A 94 11.70 -21.16 -0.35
N ALA A 95 12.05 -20.58 -1.49
CA ALA A 95 11.33 -19.46 -2.08
C ALA A 95 9.86 -19.83 -2.41
N ASN A 96 9.61 -21.07 -2.87
CA ASN A 96 8.26 -21.53 -3.16
C ASN A 96 7.38 -21.64 -1.90
N VAL A 97 7.95 -21.88 -0.72
CA VAL A 97 7.21 -21.93 0.55
C VAL A 97 6.58 -20.56 0.88
N VAL A 98 7.30 -19.47 0.59
CA VAL A 98 6.84 -18.10 0.81
C VAL A 98 5.96 -17.60 -0.34
N LYS A 99 6.20 -18.10 -1.55
CA LYS A 99 5.52 -17.69 -2.77
C LYS A 99 4.00 -17.87 -2.70
N GLU A 100 3.53 -19.02 -2.24
CA GLU A 100 2.10 -19.35 -2.23
C GLU A 100 1.27 -18.45 -1.28
N PRO A 101 1.65 -18.20 -0.02
CA PRO A 101 0.94 -17.27 0.85
C PRO A 101 0.90 -15.85 0.29
N VAL A 102 2.01 -15.36 -0.26
CA VAL A 102 2.08 -14.02 -0.86
C VAL A 102 1.18 -13.94 -2.10
N LYS A 103 1.19 -14.97 -2.96
CA LYS A 103 0.31 -15.06 -4.13
C LYS A 103 -1.16 -15.01 -3.73
N ALA A 104 -1.55 -15.80 -2.73
CA ALA A 104 -2.92 -15.80 -2.20
C ALA A 104 -3.32 -14.43 -1.65
N HIS A 105 -2.41 -13.75 -0.94
CA HIS A 105 -2.63 -12.40 -0.46
C HIS A 105 -2.85 -11.40 -1.62
N LEU A 106 -1.99 -11.39 -2.61
CA LEU A 106 -2.13 -10.51 -3.78
C LEU A 106 -3.44 -10.77 -4.54
N MET A 107 -3.78 -12.05 -4.75
CA MET A 107 -5.03 -12.44 -5.42
C MET A 107 -6.28 -11.96 -4.67
N ARG A 108 -6.26 -12.00 -3.33
CA ARG A 108 -7.39 -11.56 -2.49
C ARG A 108 -7.71 -10.08 -2.70
N TYR A 109 -6.68 -9.24 -2.87
CA TYR A 109 -6.83 -7.78 -2.93
C TYR A 109 -6.72 -7.20 -4.34
N ALA A 110 -6.14 -7.90 -5.32
CA ALA A 110 -6.15 -7.48 -6.71
C ALA A 110 -7.55 -7.64 -7.31
N LYS A 111 -8.11 -6.53 -7.85
CA LYS A 111 -9.41 -6.54 -8.54
C LYS A 111 -9.34 -7.50 -9.75
N PRO A 112 -10.35 -8.36 -10.00
CA PRO A 112 -10.36 -9.27 -11.13
C PRO A 112 -10.18 -8.56 -12.48
N GLY A 113 -10.82 -7.42 -12.68
CA GLY A 113 -10.70 -6.62 -13.91
C GLY A 113 -9.28 -6.10 -14.17
N GLU A 114 -8.53 -5.76 -13.10
CA GLU A 114 -7.13 -5.35 -13.25
C GLU A 114 -6.26 -6.54 -13.68
N ARG A 115 -6.46 -7.73 -13.11
CA ARG A 115 -5.74 -8.95 -13.51
C ARG A 115 -6.00 -9.30 -14.97
N GLU A 116 -7.27 -9.26 -15.38
CA GLU A 116 -7.68 -9.51 -16.77
C GLU A 116 -7.06 -8.48 -17.73
N PHE A 117 -7.07 -7.19 -17.34
CA PHE A 117 -6.44 -6.15 -18.13
C PHE A 117 -4.94 -6.42 -18.34
N PHE A 118 -4.17 -6.67 -17.25
CA PHE A 118 -2.73 -6.92 -17.38
C PHE A 118 -2.44 -8.21 -18.15
N LEU A 119 -3.23 -9.26 -17.98
CA LEU A 119 -3.09 -10.49 -18.78
C LEU A 119 -3.36 -10.21 -20.27
N SER A 120 -4.44 -9.49 -20.60
CA SER A 120 -4.76 -9.15 -21.99
C SER A 120 -3.71 -8.23 -22.63
N ALA A 121 -3.13 -7.33 -21.86
CA ALA A 121 -2.08 -6.43 -22.31
C ALA A 121 -0.82 -7.18 -22.77
N THR A 122 -0.52 -8.36 -22.18
CA THR A 122 0.60 -9.20 -22.64
C THR A 122 0.47 -9.56 -24.12
N ALA A 123 -0.77 -9.76 -24.60
CA ALA A 123 -1.02 -10.08 -26.00
C ALA A 123 -0.60 -8.98 -26.97
N ARG A 124 -0.59 -7.72 -26.52
CA ARG A 124 -0.23 -6.55 -27.32
C ARG A 124 1.24 -6.16 -27.20
N ILE A 125 1.86 -6.44 -26.06
CA ILE A 125 3.18 -5.92 -25.68
C ILE A 125 4.27 -6.99 -25.82
N TRP A 126 3.94 -8.26 -25.56
CA TRP A 126 4.96 -9.32 -25.47
C TRP A 126 5.00 -10.24 -26.70
N PRO A 127 6.19 -10.73 -27.06
CA PRO A 127 6.33 -11.73 -28.09
C PRO A 127 5.51 -13.00 -27.77
N PRO A 128 5.00 -13.73 -28.79
CA PRO A 128 4.19 -14.93 -28.58
C PRO A 128 4.85 -15.99 -27.70
N ALA A 129 6.16 -16.17 -27.85
CA ALA A 129 6.92 -17.16 -27.07
C ALA A 129 6.94 -16.84 -25.57
N THR A 130 7.02 -15.55 -25.19
CA THR A 130 7.07 -15.11 -23.79
C THR A 130 5.72 -15.24 -23.09
N ARG A 131 4.61 -14.98 -23.83
CA ARG A 131 3.25 -14.99 -23.26
C ARG A 131 2.61 -16.37 -23.16
N ALA A 132 3.13 -17.39 -23.88
CA ALA A 132 2.49 -18.69 -24.04
C ALA A 132 2.17 -19.39 -22.71
N ASN A 133 2.97 -19.15 -21.66
CA ASN A 133 2.83 -19.82 -20.36
C ASN A 133 2.37 -18.88 -19.23
N VAL A 134 2.02 -17.63 -19.53
CA VAL A 134 1.63 -16.64 -18.51
C VAL A 134 0.17 -16.82 -18.12
N LYS A 135 -0.07 -16.92 -16.82
CA LYS A 135 -1.40 -17.05 -16.21
C LYS A 135 -1.78 -15.78 -15.45
N ASP A 136 -3.08 -15.64 -15.20
CA ASP A 136 -3.63 -14.49 -14.44
C ASP A 136 -3.17 -14.45 -12.97
N ASP A 137 -2.68 -15.59 -12.46
CA ASP A 137 -2.17 -15.77 -11.11
C ASP A 137 -0.63 -15.71 -11.01
N ASP A 138 0.06 -15.38 -12.10
CA ASP A 138 1.51 -15.16 -12.07
C ASP A 138 1.86 -13.81 -11.44
N PHE A 139 2.96 -13.76 -10.68
CA PHE A 139 3.40 -12.52 -10.00
C PHE A 139 3.56 -11.34 -10.94
N ILE A 140 3.99 -11.58 -12.18
CA ILE A 140 4.18 -10.53 -13.17
C ILE A 140 2.85 -9.86 -13.58
N ILE A 141 1.73 -10.55 -13.40
CA ILE A 141 0.37 -10.05 -13.60
C ILE A 141 -0.21 -9.54 -12.27
N LEU A 142 -0.03 -10.30 -11.19
CA LEU A 142 -0.61 -9.98 -9.89
C LEU A 142 -0.06 -8.69 -9.27
N LEU A 143 1.25 -8.44 -9.38
CA LEU A 143 1.86 -7.25 -8.78
C LEU A 143 1.29 -5.94 -9.33
N PRO A 144 1.32 -5.68 -10.65
CA PRO A 144 0.75 -4.45 -11.17
C PRO A 144 -0.77 -4.38 -10.96
N ALA A 145 -1.48 -5.51 -11.03
CA ALA A 145 -2.92 -5.54 -10.76
C ALA A 145 -3.25 -5.20 -9.31
N PHE A 146 -2.47 -5.70 -8.34
CA PHE A 146 -2.59 -5.37 -6.93
C PHE A 146 -2.30 -3.89 -6.67
N VAL A 147 -1.17 -3.37 -7.17
CA VAL A 147 -0.77 -1.96 -7.00
C VAL A 147 -1.83 -1.03 -7.59
N SER A 148 -2.33 -1.29 -8.80
CA SER A 148 -3.40 -0.53 -9.43
C SER A 148 -4.69 -0.57 -8.60
N SER A 149 -5.06 -1.75 -8.10
CA SER A 149 -6.24 -1.95 -7.26
C SER A 149 -6.16 -1.19 -5.94
N GLU A 150 -5.01 -1.27 -5.25
CA GLU A 150 -4.80 -0.61 -3.97
C GLU A 150 -4.70 0.93 -4.12
N LEU A 151 -4.07 1.42 -5.19
CA LEU A 151 -4.07 2.86 -5.51
C LEU A 151 -5.49 3.36 -5.79
N THR A 152 -6.25 2.68 -6.60
CA THR A 152 -7.64 3.05 -6.91
C THR A 152 -8.46 3.14 -5.63
N ARG A 153 -8.40 2.12 -4.76
CA ARG A 153 -9.09 2.15 -3.46
C ARG A 153 -8.60 3.26 -2.54
N ALA A 154 -7.29 3.53 -2.54
CA ALA A 154 -6.73 4.63 -1.75
C ALA A 154 -7.29 5.99 -2.18
N PHE A 155 -7.39 6.23 -3.48
CA PHE A 155 -7.97 7.46 -4.01
C PHE A 155 -9.49 7.52 -3.81
N GLU A 156 -10.22 6.41 -3.95
CA GLU A 156 -11.66 6.32 -3.63
C GLU A 156 -11.91 6.74 -2.17
N ILE A 157 -11.21 6.13 -1.22
CA ILE A 157 -11.32 6.46 0.22
C ILE A 157 -10.87 7.90 0.48
N GLY A 158 -9.70 8.27 -0.05
CA GLY A 158 -9.13 9.59 0.14
C GLY A 158 -10.03 10.70 -0.40
N PHE A 159 -10.65 10.51 -1.55
CA PHE A 159 -11.58 11.45 -2.14
C PHE A 159 -12.82 11.65 -1.27
N LEU A 160 -13.44 10.56 -0.81
CA LEU A 160 -14.61 10.65 0.08
C LEU A 160 -14.28 11.40 1.37
N LEU A 161 -13.11 11.15 1.94
CA LEU A 161 -12.65 11.84 3.15
C LEU A 161 -12.24 13.30 2.88
N PHE A 162 -11.87 13.65 1.65
CA PHE A 162 -11.51 15.02 1.26
C PHE A 162 -12.74 15.93 1.15
N LEU A 163 -13.90 15.38 0.73
CA LEU A 163 -15.10 16.16 0.43
C LEU A 163 -15.55 17.11 1.56
N PRO A 164 -15.66 16.72 2.84
CA PRO A 164 -16.09 17.62 3.90
C PRO A 164 -15.15 18.83 4.06
N PHE A 165 -13.85 18.64 3.86
CA PHE A 165 -12.87 19.73 3.95
C PHE A 165 -12.95 20.67 2.75
N LEU A 166 -13.25 20.15 1.57
CA LEU A 166 -13.51 20.96 0.38
C LEU A 166 -14.75 21.83 0.55
N VAL A 167 -15.82 21.28 1.12
CA VAL A 167 -17.04 22.05 1.42
C VAL A 167 -16.77 23.21 2.35
N ILE A 168 -15.94 23.02 3.39
CA ILE A 168 -15.52 24.13 4.30
C ILE A 168 -14.79 25.20 3.49
N ASP A 169 -13.86 24.86 2.61
CA ASP A 169 -13.14 25.85 1.80
C ASP A 169 -14.09 26.67 0.93
N ILE A 170 -15.05 26.01 0.28
CA ILE A 170 -16.04 26.67 -0.58
C ILE A 170 -16.93 27.63 0.24
N ILE A 171 -17.43 27.19 1.39
CA ILE A 171 -18.29 28.00 2.26
C ILE A 171 -17.52 29.24 2.74
N VAL A 172 -16.32 29.06 3.27
CA VAL A 172 -15.48 30.17 3.76
C VAL A 172 -15.17 31.15 2.64
N SER A 173 -14.79 30.65 1.45
CA SER A 173 -14.51 31.51 0.29
C SER A 173 -15.72 32.33 -0.13
N ASN A 174 -16.91 31.74 -0.17
CA ASN A 174 -18.15 32.44 -0.55
C ASN A 174 -18.54 33.52 0.48
N ILE A 175 -18.39 33.22 1.78
CA ILE A 175 -18.65 34.18 2.85
C ILE A 175 -17.71 35.39 2.74
N LEU A 176 -16.41 35.16 2.57
CA LEU A 176 -15.42 36.25 2.42
C LEU A 176 -15.68 37.12 1.21
N MET A 177 -16.03 36.50 0.07
CA MET A 177 -16.39 37.23 -1.15
C MET A 177 -17.67 38.09 -0.93
N ALA A 178 -18.69 37.55 -0.28
CA ALA A 178 -19.93 38.26 0.00
C ALA A 178 -19.70 39.45 0.97
N MET A 179 -18.72 39.36 1.86
CA MET A 179 -18.32 40.44 2.75
C MET A 179 -17.38 41.47 2.08
N GLY A 180 -17.02 41.29 0.81
CA GLY A 180 -16.07 42.17 0.10
C GLY A 180 -14.60 41.97 0.50
N MET A 181 -14.28 40.94 1.28
CA MET A 181 -12.93 40.67 1.81
C MET A 181 -12.04 39.95 0.82
N MET A 182 -11.89 40.48 -0.41
CA MET A 182 -11.16 39.81 -1.51
C MET A 182 -9.65 39.67 -1.26
N MET A 183 -9.06 40.46 -0.35
CA MET A 183 -7.62 40.38 -0.04
C MET A 183 -7.27 39.36 1.05
N VAL A 184 -8.26 38.82 1.76
CA VAL A 184 -8.04 37.85 2.82
C VAL A 184 -7.99 36.44 2.18
N SER A 185 -6.90 35.71 2.46
CA SER A 185 -6.80 34.32 2.01
C SER A 185 -7.83 33.44 2.72
N PRO A 186 -8.74 32.79 2.01
CA PRO A 186 -9.73 31.88 2.60
C PRO A 186 -9.09 30.77 3.45
N THR A 187 -7.90 30.32 3.08
CA THR A 187 -7.17 29.25 3.78
C THR A 187 -6.83 29.61 5.22
N LEU A 188 -6.57 30.90 5.53
CA LEU A 188 -6.28 31.34 6.90
C LEU A 188 -7.47 31.14 7.85
N ILE A 189 -8.69 31.20 7.31
CA ILE A 189 -9.93 31.05 8.09
C ILE A 189 -10.43 29.61 8.04
N SER A 190 -10.31 28.94 6.90
CA SER A 190 -10.79 27.56 6.76
C SER A 190 -9.92 26.55 7.50
N LEU A 191 -8.61 26.75 7.62
CA LEU A 191 -7.70 25.83 8.30
C LEU A 191 -8.08 25.57 9.76
N PRO A 192 -8.31 26.59 10.64
CA PRO A 192 -8.78 26.34 12.01
C PRO A 192 -10.09 25.56 12.06
N LEU A 193 -11.05 25.86 11.16
CA LEU A 193 -12.34 25.17 11.10
C LEU A 193 -12.17 23.71 10.70
N LYS A 194 -11.32 23.40 9.74
CA LYS A 194 -10.98 22.03 9.32
C LYS A 194 -10.34 21.23 10.45
N LEU A 195 -9.38 21.85 11.17
CA LEU A 195 -8.74 21.23 12.33
C LEU A 195 -9.76 20.95 13.43
N PHE A 196 -10.61 21.92 13.76
CA PHE A 196 -11.66 21.74 14.75
C PHE A 196 -12.61 20.59 14.37
N LEU A 197 -13.08 20.57 13.12
CA LEU A 197 -13.94 19.48 12.62
C LEU A 197 -13.23 18.12 12.77
N PHE A 198 -11.98 18.03 12.33
CA PHE A 198 -11.23 16.78 12.36
C PHE A 198 -11.02 16.24 13.77
N VAL A 199 -10.74 17.15 14.74
CA VAL A 199 -10.60 16.80 16.15
C VAL A 199 -11.94 16.43 16.77
N ALA A 200 -13.01 17.17 16.47
CA ALA A 200 -14.35 16.95 17.03
C ALA A 200 -14.95 15.58 16.64
N VAL A 201 -14.56 15.05 15.50
CA VAL A 201 -15.01 13.71 15.03
C VAL A 201 -14.03 12.58 15.36
N ASP A 202 -13.02 12.78 16.19
CA ASP A 202 -11.94 11.82 16.45
C ASP A 202 -11.26 11.34 15.16
N GLY A 203 -10.95 12.26 14.26
CA GLY A 203 -10.57 11.98 12.88
C GLY A 203 -9.45 10.97 12.72
N TRP A 204 -8.36 11.06 13.51
CA TRP A 204 -7.26 10.10 13.45
C TRP A 204 -7.69 8.67 13.83
N SER A 205 -8.46 8.52 14.90
CA SER A 205 -8.93 7.21 15.37
C SER A 205 -9.83 6.56 14.33
N ARG A 206 -10.84 7.29 13.85
CA ARG A 206 -11.78 6.79 12.83
C ARG A 206 -11.08 6.46 11.51
N LEU A 207 -10.11 7.28 11.10
CA LEU A 207 -9.31 7.02 9.90
C LEU A 207 -8.54 5.71 10.02
N MET A 208 -7.80 5.52 11.11
CA MET A 208 -7.02 4.30 11.34
C MET A 208 -7.92 3.06 11.42
N HIS A 209 -9.04 3.13 12.16
CA HIS A 209 -10.01 2.04 12.23
C HIS A 209 -10.61 1.70 10.86
N GLY A 210 -11.04 2.72 10.10
CA GLY A 210 -11.59 2.52 8.76
C GLY A 210 -10.58 1.90 7.79
N LEU A 211 -9.32 2.31 7.86
CA LEU A 211 -8.26 1.73 7.04
C LEU A 211 -8.00 0.26 7.36
N ILE A 212 -7.96 -0.11 8.65
CA ILE A 212 -7.82 -1.52 9.07
C ILE A 212 -9.02 -2.34 8.57
N LEU A 213 -10.25 -1.87 8.83
CA LEU A 213 -11.48 -2.56 8.43
C LEU A 213 -11.65 -2.69 6.92
N SER A 214 -10.97 -1.85 6.12
CA SER A 214 -10.96 -1.97 4.66
C SER A 214 -10.22 -3.21 4.12
N TYR A 215 -9.60 -4.00 5.01
CA TYR A 215 -8.91 -5.25 4.70
C TYR A 215 -9.63 -6.50 5.25
N GLY A 216 -10.74 -6.33 5.96
CA GLY A 216 -11.55 -7.41 6.55
C GLY A 216 -12.51 -8.10 5.58
#